data_73cc71ea7989627032f6ffa70f46212f
#
_entry.id   73cc71ea7989627032f6ffa70f46212f
#
_cell.length_a   1.000
_cell.length_b   1.000
_cell.length_c   1.000
_cell.angle_alpha   90.00
_cell.angle_beta   90.00
_cell.angle_gamma   90.00
#
_symmetry.space_group_name_H-M   'P 1'
#
loop_
_entity.id
_entity.type
_entity.pdbx_description
1 polymer ?
#
loop_
_entity_poly.entity_id
_entity_poly.type
_entity_poly.pdbx_seq_one_letter_code
_entity_poly.pdbx_strand_id
1 'polypeptide(L)'
;MSKTSVIIEPYGIGHAVALLRDNLLADLLIDPKKETDQLTIGSIVAAKVDRFVKGANGTFVSLPNKRQGFIRGFQHSSDINNIIIVSVSTHTESHKAQVVSTKFVIKSRFTIATFSKPGINFSRKIRDRSVKDRINTEISQTTKDIPDNIGIIIRSSAESAEEGEVINDLKKQIEILEMLNCEGLTEPKVLLRSPLARELVLRDLPTLDFKNIIEEKSAFDRFGLWEQIYQLADTRVNLVNGGFLLIEATAAFISVDINTGKDVSKSAALNTNLLAVRELARQLLIRGLGGKIIIEFAPLLKIDRRKIEYELTRSFRNDRIQTSIVGWTKLGN
;
A
#
# COMPACT_ATOMS: atom_id res chain seq x y z
N MET A 1 10.06 -20.13 -12.21
CA MET A 1 9.44 -19.22 -11.20
C MET A 1 10.48 -18.18 -10.81
N SER A 2 10.16 -16.89 -10.78
CA SER A 2 11.10 -15.86 -10.32
C SER A 2 11.42 -16.10 -8.83
N LYS A 3 12.69 -15.99 -8.48
CA LYS A 3 13.14 -16.14 -7.10
C LYS A 3 12.84 -14.84 -6.33
N THR A 4 11.96 -14.93 -5.35
CA THR A 4 11.64 -13.80 -4.47
C THR A 4 12.37 -13.95 -3.15
N SER A 5 13.05 -12.92 -2.68
CA SER A 5 13.74 -12.89 -1.38
C SER A 5 13.40 -11.59 -0.65
N VAL A 6 13.35 -11.64 0.67
CA VAL A 6 13.18 -10.47 1.54
C VAL A 6 14.44 -10.29 2.34
N ILE A 7 15.01 -9.11 2.27
CA ILE A 7 16.18 -8.69 3.04
C ILE A 7 15.71 -7.71 4.10
N ILE A 8 16.03 -7.98 5.35
CA ILE A 8 15.65 -7.17 6.50
C ILE A 8 16.91 -6.78 7.25
N GLU A 9 17.07 -5.50 7.50
CA GLU A 9 18.19 -4.94 8.27
C GLU A 9 17.67 -4.00 9.36
N PRO A 10 18.20 -4.03 10.59
CA PRO A 10 17.88 -3.04 11.61
C PRO A 10 18.22 -1.63 11.13
N TYR A 11 17.24 -0.72 11.19
CA TYR A 11 17.42 0.66 10.75
C TYR A 11 16.53 1.62 11.55
N GLY A 12 17.13 2.66 12.08
CA GLY A 12 16.40 3.68 12.84
C GLY A 12 15.64 3.10 14.04
N ILE A 13 14.33 3.36 14.11
CA ILE A 13 13.46 2.83 15.17
C ILE A 13 12.93 1.41 14.86
N GLY A 14 13.24 0.89 13.70
CA GLY A 14 12.74 -0.39 13.21
C GLY A 14 13.70 -1.02 12.22
N HIS A 15 13.30 -1.14 10.95
CA HIS A 15 14.02 -1.87 9.92
C HIS A 15 13.98 -1.15 8.56
N ALA A 16 15.00 -1.41 7.76
CA ALA A 16 14.94 -1.28 6.31
C ALA A 16 14.63 -2.67 5.73
N VAL A 17 13.65 -2.76 4.83
CA VAL A 17 13.19 -4.00 4.24
C VAL A 17 13.15 -3.87 2.73
N ALA A 18 13.89 -4.72 2.03
CA ALA A 18 13.91 -4.80 0.59
C ALA A 18 13.29 -6.12 0.10
N LEU A 19 12.39 -6.03 -0.85
CA LEU A 19 11.90 -7.18 -1.61
C LEU A 19 12.69 -7.29 -2.90
N LEU A 20 13.34 -8.42 -3.12
CA LEU A 20 14.07 -8.72 -4.35
C LEU A 20 13.29 -9.70 -5.22
N ARG A 21 13.26 -9.45 -6.53
CA ARG A 21 12.84 -10.44 -7.54
C ARG A 21 13.98 -10.62 -8.52
N ASP A 22 14.48 -11.85 -8.61
CA ASP A 22 15.65 -12.19 -9.44
C ASP A 22 16.86 -11.28 -9.17
N ASN A 23 17.11 -10.98 -7.88
CA ASN A 23 18.15 -10.09 -7.35
C ASN A 23 17.99 -8.59 -7.67
N LEU A 24 16.88 -8.18 -8.29
CA LEU A 24 16.56 -6.78 -8.50
C LEU A 24 15.63 -6.26 -7.39
N LEU A 25 15.89 -5.05 -6.91
CA LEU A 25 15.05 -4.37 -5.93
C LEU A 25 13.65 -4.15 -6.53
N ALA A 26 12.64 -4.81 -5.99
CA ALA A 26 11.26 -4.77 -6.47
C ALA A 26 10.34 -3.95 -5.57
N ASP A 27 10.62 -3.88 -4.27
CA ASP A 27 9.91 -3.03 -3.31
C ASP A 27 10.84 -2.67 -2.16
N LEU A 28 10.62 -1.51 -1.54
CA LEU A 28 11.44 -0.96 -0.47
C LEU A 28 10.56 -0.31 0.59
N LEU A 29 10.79 -0.67 1.85
CA LEU A 29 10.20 -0.01 3.00
C LEU A 29 11.31 0.34 3.99
N ILE A 30 11.32 1.58 4.45
CA ILE A 30 12.33 2.06 5.39
C ILE A 30 11.61 2.75 6.54
N ASP A 31 11.85 2.29 7.75
CA ASP A 31 11.33 2.92 8.94
C ASP A 31 12.07 4.24 9.24
N PRO A 32 11.45 5.18 9.95
CA PRO A 32 12.08 6.43 10.31
C PRO A 32 13.35 6.23 11.17
N LYS A 33 14.34 7.10 11.02
CA LYS A 33 15.54 7.07 11.87
C LYS A 33 15.26 7.37 13.34
N LYS A 34 14.24 8.17 13.62
CA LYS A 34 13.82 8.58 14.96
C LYS A 34 12.31 8.53 15.06
N GLU A 35 11.80 8.37 16.27
CA GLU A 35 10.37 8.55 16.51
C GLU A 35 9.91 9.92 16.01
N THR A 36 8.76 9.93 15.35
CA THR A 36 8.14 11.14 14.82
C THR A 36 6.70 11.19 15.28
N ASP A 37 6.20 12.40 15.50
CA ASP A 37 4.77 12.65 15.73
C ASP A 37 3.93 12.54 14.45
N GLN A 38 4.56 12.16 13.35
CA GLN A 38 3.89 12.04 12.06
C GLN A 38 3.00 10.81 12.03
N LEU A 39 1.73 11.05 11.71
CA LEU A 39 0.79 9.97 11.49
C LEU A 39 1.06 9.33 10.12
N THR A 40 1.42 8.07 10.12
CA THR A 40 1.66 7.27 8.90
C THR A 40 0.36 6.68 8.36
N ILE A 41 0.34 6.37 7.06
CA ILE A 41 -0.82 5.72 6.41
C ILE A 41 -1.16 4.42 7.15
N GLY A 42 -2.46 4.24 7.44
CA GLY A 42 -2.96 3.09 8.19
C GLY A 42 -3.00 3.28 9.70
N SER A 43 -2.43 4.37 10.24
CA SER A 43 -2.64 4.71 11.66
C SER A 43 -4.11 5.00 11.92
N ILE A 44 -4.63 4.54 13.06
CA ILE A 44 -6.01 4.74 13.50
C ILE A 44 -5.98 5.71 14.68
N VAL A 45 -6.80 6.73 14.61
CA VAL A 45 -6.84 7.80 15.59
C VAL A 45 -8.28 8.15 16.00
N ALA A 46 -8.47 8.53 17.24
CA ALA A 46 -9.64 9.28 17.65
C ALA A 46 -9.44 10.73 17.20
N ALA A 47 -10.37 11.26 16.43
CA ALA A 47 -10.33 12.62 15.87
C ALA A 47 -11.57 13.40 16.32
N LYS A 48 -11.42 14.69 16.59
CA LYS A 48 -12.53 15.56 16.96
C LYS A 48 -13.09 16.25 15.72
N VAL A 49 -14.39 16.17 15.54
CA VAL A 49 -15.08 16.80 14.40
C VAL A 49 -15.13 18.31 14.60
N ASP A 50 -14.54 19.09 13.67
CA ASP A 50 -14.47 20.56 13.77
C ASP A 50 -15.61 21.20 12.99
N ARG A 51 -15.62 21.04 11.66
CA ARG A 51 -16.57 21.75 10.79
C ARG A 51 -16.79 21.05 9.46
N PHE A 52 -18.00 21.15 8.95
CA PHE A 52 -18.35 20.73 7.61
C PHE A 52 -18.13 21.86 6.59
N VAL A 53 -17.58 21.52 5.41
CA VAL A 53 -17.33 22.44 4.31
C VAL A 53 -18.08 21.98 3.07
N LYS A 54 -19.22 22.62 2.77
CA LYS A 54 -20.09 22.26 1.64
C LYS A 54 -19.33 22.28 0.30
N GLY A 55 -18.56 23.33 0.04
CA GLY A 55 -17.82 23.51 -1.21
C GLY A 55 -16.77 22.42 -1.48
N ALA A 56 -16.23 21.80 -0.43
CA ALA A 56 -15.26 20.71 -0.53
C ALA A 56 -15.91 19.32 -0.35
N ASN A 57 -17.23 19.26 -0.12
CA ASN A 57 -17.97 18.03 0.17
C ASN A 57 -17.29 17.15 1.21
N GLY A 58 -16.99 17.72 2.39
CA GLY A 58 -16.29 16.97 3.43
C GLY A 58 -16.18 17.74 4.74
N THR A 59 -15.59 17.11 5.73
CA THR A 59 -15.49 17.58 7.10
C THR A 59 -14.05 17.69 7.53
N PHE A 60 -13.68 18.82 8.14
CA PHE A 60 -12.43 18.98 8.87
C PHE A 60 -12.54 18.36 10.25
N VAL A 61 -11.46 17.73 10.68
CA VAL A 61 -11.31 17.12 12.00
C VAL A 61 -9.96 17.51 12.61
N SER A 62 -9.94 17.70 13.92
CA SER A 62 -8.69 17.85 14.68
C SER A 62 -8.10 16.46 14.94
N LEU A 63 -6.83 16.31 14.61
CA LEU A 63 -6.03 15.09 14.83
C LEU A 63 -5.10 15.29 16.03
N PRO A 64 -4.51 14.20 16.57
CA PRO A 64 -3.46 14.32 17.56
C PRO A 64 -2.34 15.27 17.12
N ASN A 65 -1.64 15.89 18.10
CA ASN A 65 -0.54 16.84 17.86
C ASN A 65 -0.95 18.12 17.11
N LYS A 66 -2.20 18.57 17.30
CA LYS A 66 -2.76 19.80 16.69
C LYS A 66 -2.75 19.80 15.15
N ARG A 67 -2.68 18.63 14.53
CA ARG A 67 -2.80 18.47 13.07
C ARG A 67 -4.26 18.54 12.65
N GLN A 68 -4.49 18.96 11.41
CA GLN A 68 -5.81 18.99 10.80
C GLN A 68 -5.98 17.82 9.83
N GLY A 69 -7.11 17.12 9.92
CA GLY A 69 -7.54 16.09 9.00
C GLY A 69 -8.72 16.53 8.16
N PHE A 70 -8.93 15.84 7.01
CA PHE A 70 -10.07 16.06 6.14
C PHE A 70 -10.70 14.71 5.72
N ILE A 71 -12.02 14.58 5.94
CA ILE A 71 -12.82 13.41 5.57
C ILE A 71 -13.71 13.78 4.38
N ARG A 72 -13.53 13.11 3.25
CA ARG A 72 -14.37 13.32 2.07
C ARG A 72 -15.72 12.64 2.23
N GLY A 73 -16.80 13.30 1.78
CA GLY A 73 -18.14 12.74 1.74
C GLY A 73 -18.81 12.52 3.12
N PHE A 74 -18.18 12.90 4.21
CA PHE A 74 -18.74 12.82 5.55
C PHE A 74 -19.50 14.10 5.87
N GLN A 75 -20.82 13.99 6.13
CA GLN A 75 -21.73 15.12 6.26
C GLN A 75 -22.68 14.91 7.44
N HIS A 76 -22.17 14.96 8.66
CA HIS A 76 -23.00 14.91 9.85
C HIS A 76 -22.78 16.18 10.69
N SER A 77 -23.67 17.14 10.53
CA SER A 77 -23.62 18.41 11.30
C SER A 77 -23.90 18.20 12.80
N SER A 78 -24.60 17.12 13.15
CA SER A 78 -24.85 16.72 14.55
C SER A 78 -23.59 16.21 15.27
N ASP A 79 -22.53 15.89 14.54
CA ASP A 79 -21.32 15.29 15.10
C ASP A 79 -20.24 16.33 15.44
N ILE A 80 -20.50 17.64 15.25
CA ILE A 80 -19.54 18.69 15.62
C ILE A 80 -19.20 18.58 17.11
N ASN A 81 -17.90 18.64 17.40
CA ASN A 81 -17.26 18.42 18.70
C ASN A 81 -17.26 16.94 19.19
N ASN A 82 -17.90 16.01 18.48
CA ASN A 82 -17.82 14.59 18.82
C ASN A 82 -16.45 14.01 18.43
N ILE A 83 -16.05 12.98 19.16
CA ILE A 83 -14.88 12.17 18.82
C ILE A 83 -15.33 11.02 17.93
N ILE A 84 -14.63 10.84 16.81
CA ILE A 84 -14.86 9.76 15.86
C ILE A 84 -13.55 9.02 15.57
N ILE A 85 -13.65 7.74 15.21
CA ILE A 85 -12.49 6.94 14.83
C ILE A 85 -12.25 7.09 13.32
N VAL A 86 -11.03 7.43 12.96
CA VAL A 86 -10.61 7.57 11.56
C VAL A 86 -9.24 6.92 11.33
N SER A 87 -8.98 6.51 10.10
CA SER A 87 -7.67 6.05 9.67
C SER A 87 -7.04 7.02 8.69
N VAL A 88 -5.73 7.19 8.78
CA VAL A 88 -4.91 7.95 7.83
C VAL A 88 -4.88 7.24 6.49
N SER A 89 -5.32 7.91 5.41
CA SER A 89 -5.53 7.27 4.11
C SER A 89 -4.41 7.55 3.11
N THR A 90 -3.78 8.73 3.19
CA THR A 90 -2.74 9.13 2.21
C THR A 90 -1.62 9.90 2.88
N HIS A 91 -0.46 9.91 2.27
CA HIS A 91 0.57 10.91 2.59
C HIS A 91 0.08 12.30 2.19
N THR A 92 0.42 13.28 3.00
CA THR A 92 0.00 14.65 2.78
C THR A 92 1.19 15.58 2.98
N GLU A 93 1.34 16.54 2.10
CA GLU A 93 2.31 17.62 2.22
C GLU A 93 2.07 18.40 3.52
N SER A 94 3.12 18.95 4.12
CA SER A 94 3.06 19.59 5.44
C SER A 94 2.03 20.72 5.57
N HIS A 95 1.71 21.39 4.45
CA HIS A 95 0.78 22.52 4.40
C HIS A 95 -0.68 22.13 4.10
N LYS A 96 -0.96 20.85 3.84
CA LYS A 96 -2.31 20.37 3.55
C LYS A 96 -2.88 19.56 4.72
N ALA A 97 -4.21 19.58 4.86
CA ALA A 97 -4.90 18.72 5.81
C ALA A 97 -4.69 17.23 5.46
N GLN A 98 -4.41 16.42 6.46
CA GLN A 98 -4.22 14.98 6.31
C GLN A 98 -5.53 14.33 5.85
N VAL A 99 -5.51 13.61 4.74
CA VAL A 99 -6.72 12.87 4.31
C VAL A 99 -6.92 11.67 5.21
N VAL A 100 -8.09 11.61 5.83
CA VAL A 100 -8.49 10.51 6.72
C VAL A 100 -9.85 9.95 6.32
N SER A 101 -10.17 8.73 6.76
CA SER A 101 -11.40 8.03 6.41
C SER A 101 -12.02 7.35 7.61
N THR A 102 -13.35 7.41 7.72
CA THR A 102 -14.13 6.59 8.66
C THR A 102 -14.31 5.15 8.16
N LYS A 103 -14.09 4.92 6.84
CA LYS A 103 -14.15 3.60 6.23
C LYS A 103 -12.74 3.04 6.15
N PHE A 104 -12.36 2.22 7.10
CA PHE A 104 -11.06 1.58 7.14
C PHE A 104 -11.18 0.09 7.46
N VAL A 105 -10.09 -0.63 7.32
CA VAL A 105 -9.96 -2.03 7.68
C VAL A 105 -8.70 -2.22 8.50
N ILE A 106 -8.71 -3.18 9.40
CA ILE A 106 -7.54 -3.58 10.18
C ILE A 106 -7.06 -4.91 9.61
N LYS A 107 -5.88 -4.89 9.01
CA LYS A 107 -5.30 -6.08 8.36
C LYS A 107 -4.37 -6.79 9.30
N SER A 108 -4.50 -8.11 9.38
CA SER A 108 -3.52 -9.01 9.95
C SER A 108 -3.01 -10.00 8.91
N ARG A 109 -2.23 -11.00 9.29
CA ARG A 109 -1.65 -11.99 8.38
C ARG A 109 -2.73 -12.83 7.69
N PHE A 110 -3.70 -13.33 8.46
CA PHE A 110 -4.72 -14.25 7.99
C PHE A 110 -6.14 -13.65 8.00
N THR A 111 -6.33 -12.54 8.70
CA THR A 111 -7.64 -11.91 8.89
C THR A 111 -7.64 -10.43 8.53
N ILE A 112 -8.83 -9.91 8.21
CA ILE A 112 -9.08 -8.48 8.06
C ILE A 112 -10.37 -8.17 8.82
N ALA A 113 -10.30 -7.27 9.81
CA ALA A 113 -11.48 -6.72 10.44
C ALA A 113 -12.04 -5.53 9.64
N THR A 114 -13.36 -5.48 9.51
CA THR A 114 -14.08 -4.43 8.76
C THR A 114 -15.38 -4.07 9.45
N PHE A 115 -15.77 -2.80 9.37
CA PHE A 115 -17.02 -2.27 9.91
C PHE A 115 -18.17 -2.28 8.90
N SER A 116 -18.02 -2.98 7.77
CA SER A 116 -18.98 -2.90 6.66
C SER A 116 -19.74 -4.19 6.34
N LYS A 117 -19.30 -5.32 6.88
CA LYS A 117 -19.90 -6.65 6.59
C LYS A 117 -19.79 -7.53 7.82
N PRO A 118 -20.76 -7.46 8.74
CA PRO A 118 -20.73 -8.25 9.96
C PRO A 118 -20.58 -9.76 9.71
N GLY A 119 -20.04 -10.45 10.72
CA GLY A 119 -19.84 -11.90 10.70
C GLY A 119 -18.58 -12.35 9.95
N ILE A 120 -18.44 -13.68 9.81
CA ILE A 120 -17.27 -14.29 9.17
C ILE A 120 -17.49 -14.37 7.67
N ASN A 121 -16.54 -13.84 6.92
CA ASN A 121 -16.51 -13.86 5.47
C ASN A 121 -15.19 -14.46 4.97
N PHE A 122 -15.20 -15.06 3.79
CA PHE A 122 -13.98 -15.59 3.16
C PHE A 122 -13.58 -14.79 1.94
N SER A 123 -12.26 -14.64 1.74
CA SER A 123 -11.72 -14.10 0.50
C SER A 123 -12.26 -14.89 -0.69
N ARG A 124 -12.63 -14.20 -1.77
CA ARG A 124 -13.09 -14.83 -3.02
C ARG A 124 -12.02 -15.71 -3.67
N LYS A 125 -10.76 -15.59 -3.28
CA LYS A 125 -9.66 -16.41 -3.76
C LYS A 125 -9.69 -17.81 -3.15
N ILE A 126 -10.21 -18.00 -1.93
CA ILE A 126 -10.39 -19.30 -1.28
C ILE A 126 -11.59 -19.99 -1.93
N ARG A 127 -11.32 -20.95 -2.82
CA ARG A 127 -12.36 -21.69 -3.55
C ARG A 127 -12.67 -23.04 -2.92
N ASP A 128 -11.69 -23.65 -2.29
CA ASP A 128 -11.82 -24.97 -1.68
C ASP A 128 -12.72 -24.91 -0.44
N ARG A 129 -13.77 -25.76 -0.48
CA ARG A 129 -14.76 -25.86 0.59
C ARG A 129 -14.17 -26.53 1.84
N SER A 130 -13.31 -27.51 1.66
CA SER A 130 -12.68 -28.23 2.78
C SER A 130 -11.82 -27.31 3.63
N VAL A 131 -11.10 -26.38 2.99
CA VAL A 131 -10.32 -25.32 3.66
C VAL A 131 -11.21 -24.39 4.46
N LYS A 132 -12.36 -23.98 3.89
CA LYS A 132 -13.32 -23.11 4.63
C LYS A 132 -13.90 -23.83 5.83
N ASP A 133 -14.27 -25.10 5.68
CA ASP A 133 -14.87 -25.90 6.76
C ASP A 133 -13.84 -26.13 7.88
N ARG A 134 -12.58 -26.43 7.55
CA ARG A 134 -11.46 -26.53 8.50
C ARG A 134 -11.32 -25.23 9.30
N ILE A 135 -11.18 -24.10 8.62
CA ILE A 135 -10.99 -22.79 9.27
C ILE A 135 -12.20 -22.42 10.11
N ASN A 136 -13.43 -22.64 9.62
CA ASN A 136 -14.66 -22.38 10.39
C ASN A 136 -14.69 -23.19 11.69
N THR A 137 -14.29 -24.46 11.65
CA THR A 137 -14.23 -25.32 12.83
C THR A 137 -13.21 -24.76 13.82
N GLU A 138 -12.02 -24.37 13.34
CA GLU A 138 -10.94 -23.83 14.17
C GLU A 138 -11.35 -22.55 14.91
N ILE A 139 -12.05 -21.61 14.23
CA ILE A 139 -12.38 -20.30 14.80
C ILE A 139 -13.76 -20.24 15.47
N SER A 140 -14.55 -21.30 15.42
CA SER A 140 -15.95 -21.32 15.85
C SER A 140 -16.23 -20.84 17.27
N GLN A 141 -15.33 -21.12 18.21
CA GLN A 141 -15.47 -20.66 19.60
C GLN A 141 -15.12 -19.17 19.75
N THR A 142 -14.06 -18.72 19.07
CA THR A 142 -13.55 -17.33 19.15
C THR A 142 -14.46 -16.34 18.44
N THR A 143 -15.30 -16.80 17.50
CA THR A 143 -16.23 -15.91 16.78
C THR A 143 -17.33 -15.31 17.67
N LYS A 144 -17.60 -15.89 18.84
CA LYS A 144 -18.56 -15.36 19.83
C LYS A 144 -18.11 -14.04 20.47
N ASP A 145 -16.80 -13.79 20.46
CA ASP A 145 -16.17 -12.60 21.04
C ASP A 145 -16.12 -11.42 20.05
N ILE A 146 -16.59 -11.63 18.81
CA ILE A 146 -16.60 -10.58 17.78
C ILE A 146 -17.85 -9.71 17.97
N PRO A 147 -17.71 -8.38 18.08
CA PRO A 147 -18.85 -7.46 18.16
C PRO A 147 -19.78 -7.60 16.93
N ASP A 148 -21.10 -7.50 17.14
CA ASP A 148 -22.13 -7.73 16.10
C ASP A 148 -22.00 -6.82 14.88
N ASN A 149 -21.40 -5.64 15.03
CA ASN A 149 -21.19 -4.66 13.95
C ASN A 149 -19.88 -4.87 13.19
N ILE A 150 -19.06 -5.85 13.58
CA ILE A 150 -17.75 -6.14 12.98
C ILE A 150 -17.84 -7.35 12.05
N GLY A 151 -17.23 -7.24 10.89
CA GLY A 151 -16.97 -8.35 9.99
C GLY A 151 -15.52 -8.77 10.01
N ILE A 152 -15.27 -10.06 9.96
CA ILE A 152 -13.95 -10.63 9.77
C ILE A 152 -13.89 -11.28 8.39
N ILE A 153 -12.89 -10.91 7.59
CA ILE A 153 -12.63 -11.53 6.30
C ILE A 153 -11.39 -12.41 6.44
N ILE A 154 -11.56 -13.70 6.24
CA ILE A 154 -10.44 -14.66 6.17
C ILE A 154 -9.72 -14.46 4.84
N ARG A 155 -8.41 -14.19 4.90
CA ARG A 155 -7.56 -13.93 3.74
C ARG A 155 -7.14 -15.25 3.07
N SER A 156 -6.79 -15.18 1.78
CA SER A 156 -6.28 -16.36 1.05
C SER A 156 -4.99 -16.95 1.62
N SER A 157 -4.23 -16.18 2.39
CA SER A 157 -3.07 -16.67 3.15
C SER A 157 -3.42 -17.75 4.16
N ALA A 158 -4.66 -17.79 4.65
CA ALA A 158 -5.11 -18.80 5.59
C ALA A 158 -5.24 -20.21 4.97
N GLU A 159 -5.19 -20.34 3.63
CA GLU A 159 -5.20 -21.66 2.97
C GLU A 159 -3.98 -22.51 3.38
N SER A 160 -2.81 -21.86 3.50
CA SER A 160 -1.54 -22.51 3.86
C SER A 160 -1.17 -22.33 5.35
N ALA A 161 -2.07 -21.82 6.17
CA ALA A 161 -1.82 -21.66 7.60
C ALA A 161 -1.79 -23.00 8.31
N GLU A 162 -0.87 -23.14 9.26
CA GLU A 162 -0.84 -24.27 10.19
C GLU A 162 -1.99 -24.20 11.20
N GLU A 163 -2.28 -25.33 11.84
CA GLU A 163 -3.30 -25.41 12.88
C GLU A 163 -2.99 -24.43 14.04
N GLY A 164 -3.98 -23.65 14.45
CA GLY A 164 -3.85 -22.66 15.51
C GLY A 164 -3.37 -21.27 15.03
N GLU A 165 -2.77 -21.14 13.85
CA GLU A 165 -2.29 -19.82 13.38
C GLU A 165 -3.43 -18.85 13.11
N VAL A 166 -4.51 -19.31 12.45
CA VAL A 166 -5.65 -18.47 12.12
C VAL A 166 -6.41 -18.01 13.35
N ILE A 167 -6.61 -18.91 14.32
CA ILE A 167 -7.27 -18.56 15.60
C ILE A 167 -6.43 -17.59 16.43
N ASN A 168 -5.12 -17.75 16.45
CA ASN A 168 -4.23 -16.83 17.16
C ASN A 168 -4.22 -15.44 16.51
N ASP A 169 -4.25 -15.38 15.19
CA ASP A 169 -4.36 -14.12 14.43
C ASP A 169 -5.70 -13.44 14.71
N LEU A 170 -6.80 -14.19 14.75
CA LEU A 170 -8.14 -13.68 15.05
C LEU A 170 -8.22 -13.14 16.49
N LYS A 171 -7.67 -13.82 17.48
CA LYS A 171 -7.64 -13.35 18.88
C LYS A 171 -6.94 -12.00 18.99
N LYS A 172 -5.75 -11.85 18.38
CA LYS A 172 -5.04 -10.57 18.32
C LYS A 172 -5.86 -9.47 17.64
N GLN A 173 -6.62 -9.83 16.61
CA GLN A 173 -7.50 -8.90 15.90
C GLN A 173 -8.64 -8.40 16.80
N ILE A 174 -9.22 -9.28 17.62
CA ILE A 174 -10.26 -8.93 18.59
C ILE A 174 -9.69 -8.00 19.68
N GLU A 175 -8.52 -8.31 20.24
CA GLU A 175 -7.84 -7.43 21.19
C GLU A 175 -7.61 -6.01 20.62
N ILE A 176 -7.18 -5.90 19.35
CA ILE A 176 -7.03 -4.61 18.67
C ILE A 176 -8.38 -3.89 18.56
N LEU A 177 -9.46 -4.61 18.21
CA LEU A 177 -10.80 -4.03 18.10
C LEU A 177 -11.30 -3.47 19.43
N GLU A 178 -11.05 -4.18 20.54
CA GLU A 178 -11.38 -3.73 21.89
C GLU A 178 -10.63 -2.44 22.28
N MET A 179 -9.36 -2.31 21.85
CA MET A 179 -8.57 -1.09 22.05
C MET A 179 -9.11 0.13 21.25
N LEU A 180 -9.86 -0.11 20.17
CA LEU A 180 -10.44 0.95 19.34
C LEU A 180 -11.74 1.50 19.92
N ASN A 181 -11.76 1.77 21.21
CA ASN A 181 -12.85 2.45 21.89
C ASN A 181 -12.51 3.95 22.07
N CYS A 182 -13.45 4.81 21.70
CA CYS A 182 -13.33 6.26 21.92
C CYS A 182 -14.30 6.80 22.98
N GLU A 183 -15.02 5.93 23.70
CA GLU A 183 -15.91 6.33 24.78
C GLU A 183 -15.15 7.09 25.88
N GLY A 184 -15.71 8.23 26.28
CA GLY A 184 -15.11 9.08 27.30
C GLY A 184 -13.90 9.93 26.84
N LEU A 185 -13.46 9.80 25.58
CA LEU A 185 -12.42 10.68 25.05
C LEU A 185 -12.99 12.06 24.73
N THR A 186 -12.30 13.10 25.18
CA THR A 186 -12.63 14.49 24.90
C THR A 186 -11.64 15.16 23.93
N GLU A 187 -10.47 14.55 23.77
CA GLU A 187 -9.38 15.06 22.95
C GLU A 187 -8.88 14.02 21.95
N PRO A 188 -8.34 14.45 20.80
CA PRO A 188 -7.77 13.56 19.80
C PRO A 188 -6.62 12.72 20.36
N LYS A 189 -6.62 11.40 20.03
CA LYS A 189 -5.60 10.45 20.51
C LYS A 189 -5.24 9.44 19.43
N VAL A 190 -3.97 9.01 19.39
CA VAL A 190 -3.56 7.85 18.57
C VAL A 190 -4.05 6.57 19.26
N LEU A 191 -4.88 5.80 18.57
CA LEU A 191 -5.40 4.52 19.08
C LEU A 191 -4.54 3.35 18.62
N LEU A 192 -4.13 3.36 17.33
CA LEU A 192 -3.26 2.34 16.77
C LEU A 192 -2.28 2.98 15.78
N ARG A 193 -0.99 2.76 15.97
CA ARG A 193 0.02 3.15 14.98
C ARG A 193 0.05 2.16 13.82
N SER A 194 0.36 2.66 12.64
CA SER A 194 0.64 1.77 11.51
C SER A 194 1.81 0.84 11.83
N PRO A 195 1.74 -0.43 11.41
CA PRO A 195 2.87 -1.35 11.56
C PRO A 195 4.14 -0.83 10.91
N LEU A 196 5.29 -1.20 11.48
CA LEU A 196 6.61 -0.90 10.93
C LEU A 196 6.92 -1.79 9.69
N ALA A 197 7.96 -1.44 8.95
CA ALA A 197 8.31 -2.05 7.66
C ALA A 197 8.39 -3.59 7.71
N ARG A 198 9.05 -4.14 8.73
CA ARG A 198 9.15 -5.60 8.93
C ARG A 198 7.77 -6.27 9.09
N GLU A 199 6.94 -5.70 9.94
CA GLU A 199 5.60 -6.23 10.21
C GLU A 199 4.70 -6.11 8.97
N LEU A 200 4.79 -4.98 8.24
CA LEU A 200 4.05 -4.78 7.00
C LEU A 200 4.37 -5.86 5.96
N VAL A 201 5.66 -6.16 5.76
CA VAL A 201 6.08 -7.16 4.79
C VAL A 201 5.65 -8.56 5.21
N LEU A 202 5.89 -8.96 6.46
CA LEU A 202 5.50 -10.29 6.95
C LEU A 202 3.98 -10.49 6.94
N ARG A 203 3.20 -9.43 7.14
CA ARG A 203 1.74 -9.45 7.06
C ARG A 203 1.23 -9.60 5.63
N ASP A 204 1.81 -8.88 4.68
CA ASP A 204 1.27 -8.74 3.33
C ASP A 204 1.89 -9.71 2.30
N LEU A 205 2.98 -10.42 2.66
CA LEU A 205 3.62 -11.45 1.84
C LEU A 205 3.47 -12.85 2.45
N PRO A 206 2.25 -13.35 2.58
CA PRO A 206 1.97 -14.61 3.30
C PRO A 206 2.49 -15.87 2.60
N THR A 207 2.82 -15.79 1.30
CA THR A 207 3.34 -16.91 0.49
C THR A 207 4.87 -17.00 0.47
N LEU A 208 5.55 -16.13 1.22
CA LEU A 208 7.00 -16.22 1.34
C LEU A 208 7.36 -17.45 2.18
N ASP A 209 8.10 -18.37 1.55
CA ASP A 209 8.83 -19.37 2.30
C ASP A 209 9.84 -18.66 3.21
N PHE A 210 9.83 -18.96 4.51
CA PHE A 210 10.75 -18.36 5.49
C PHE A 210 12.23 -18.56 5.12
N LYS A 211 12.56 -19.56 4.29
CA LYS A 211 13.91 -19.75 3.74
C LYS A 211 14.39 -18.62 2.84
N ASN A 212 13.48 -17.81 2.35
CA ASN A 212 13.80 -16.67 1.49
C ASN A 212 13.83 -15.34 2.25
N ILE A 213 13.73 -15.34 3.57
CA ILE A 213 13.89 -14.15 4.42
C ILE A 213 15.27 -14.17 5.01
N ILE A 214 16.04 -13.11 4.80
CA ILE A 214 17.37 -12.89 5.34
C ILE A 214 17.27 -11.67 6.27
N GLU A 215 17.46 -11.90 7.56
CA GLU A 215 17.39 -10.87 8.59
C GLU A 215 18.73 -10.82 9.33
N GLU A 216 19.54 -9.83 9.02
CA GLU A 216 20.87 -9.65 9.63
C GLU A 216 21.35 -8.20 9.53
N LYS A 217 22.34 -7.85 10.36
CA LYS A 217 23.04 -6.55 10.27
C LYS A 217 23.85 -6.47 8.99
N SER A 218 23.90 -5.29 8.37
CA SER A 218 24.65 -5.01 7.13
C SER A 218 24.24 -5.89 5.93
N ALA A 219 22.99 -6.39 5.93
CA ALA A 219 22.46 -7.15 4.80
C ALA A 219 22.37 -6.29 3.54
N PHE A 220 22.00 -5.03 3.69
CA PHE A 220 21.89 -4.10 2.56
C PHE A 220 23.22 -3.85 1.89
N ASP A 221 24.32 -3.72 2.66
CA ASP A 221 25.68 -3.62 2.11
C ASP A 221 26.07 -4.91 1.39
N ARG A 222 25.86 -6.07 2.03
CA ARG A 222 26.21 -7.37 1.46
C ARG A 222 25.52 -7.67 0.13
N PHE A 223 24.27 -7.21 -0.04
CA PHE A 223 23.50 -7.40 -1.27
C PHE A 223 23.59 -6.21 -2.23
N GLY A 224 24.43 -5.20 -1.96
CA GLY A 224 24.59 -4.00 -2.80
C GLY A 224 23.30 -3.20 -2.95
N LEU A 225 22.44 -3.19 -1.91
CA LEU A 225 21.12 -2.55 -1.99
C LEU A 225 21.23 -1.04 -1.81
N TRP A 226 22.19 -0.55 -1.02
CA TRP A 226 22.38 0.89 -0.86
C TRP A 226 22.76 1.56 -2.18
N GLU A 227 23.61 0.93 -3.01
CA GLU A 227 23.91 1.42 -4.36
C GLU A 227 22.67 1.49 -5.23
N GLN A 228 21.82 0.45 -5.22
CA GLN A 228 20.56 0.47 -5.95
C GLN A 228 19.63 1.58 -5.45
N ILE A 229 19.59 1.81 -4.13
CA ILE A 229 18.78 2.88 -3.52
C ILE A 229 19.31 4.27 -3.91
N TYR A 230 20.62 4.48 -3.90
CA TYR A 230 21.21 5.75 -4.34
C TYR A 230 20.89 6.06 -5.80
N GLN A 231 20.88 5.05 -6.67
CA GLN A 231 20.48 5.21 -8.07
C GLN A 231 19.00 5.65 -8.25
N LEU A 232 18.14 5.46 -7.24
CA LEU A 232 16.77 5.96 -7.29
C LEU A 232 16.67 7.50 -7.24
N ALA A 233 17.73 8.18 -6.85
CA ALA A 233 17.80 9.65 -6.91
C ALA A 233 17.92 10.18 -8.35
N ASP A 234 18.43 9.35 -9.28
CA ASP A 234 18.56 9.73 -10.68
C ASP A 234 17.20 9.77 -11.36
N THR A 235 16.94 10.79 -12.19
CA THR A 235 15.72 10.87 -12.99
C THR A 235 15.74 9.84 -14.12
N ARG A 236 16.92 9.48 -14.63
CA ARG A 236 17.11 8.55 -15.74
C ARG A 236 17.13 7.10 -15.28
N VAL A 237 16.36 6.27 -15.98
CA VAL A 237 16.32 4.81 -15.82
C VAL A 237 16.64 4.15 -17.14
N ASN A 238 17.76 3.45 -17.23
CA ASN A 238 18.15 2.75 -18.44
C ASN A 238 17.39 1.42 -18.62
N LEU A 239 17.03 1.12 -19.86
CA LEU A 239 16.38 -0.14 -20.24
C LEU A 239 17.38 -1.10 -20.89
N VAL A 240 17.07 -2.40 -20.82
CA VAL A 240 17.95 -3.46 -21.34
C VAL A 240 18.19 -3.41 -22.85
N ASN A 241 17.32 -2.74 -23.61
CA ASN A 241 17.45 -2.56 -25.06
C ASN A 241 18.20 -1.28 -25.44
N GLY A 242 18.80 -0.55 -24.47
CA GLY A 242 19.48 0.71 -24.71
C GLY A 242 18.58 1.95 -24.75
N GLY A 243 17.28 1.79 -24.64
CA GLY A 243 16.34 2.87 -24.37
C GLY A 243 16.39 3.33 -22.92
N PHE A 244 15.62 4.32 -22.56
CA PHE A 244 15.56 4.83 -21.18
C PHE A 244 14.24 5.55 -20.89
N LEU A 245 13.92 5.67 -19.58
CA LEU A 245 12.87 6.55 -19.09
C LEU A 245 13.50 7.73 -18.36
N LEU A 246 12.85 8.89 -18.45
CA LEU A 246 13.05 10.00 -17.54
C LEU A 246 11.82 10.10 -16.64
N ILE A 247 12.01 10.05 -15.33
CA ILE A 247 10.93 10.11 -14.33
C ILE A 247 11.17 11.32 -13.44
N GLU A 248 10.27 12.31 -13.53
CA GLU A 248 10.40 13.57 -12.82
C GLU A 248 9.12 13.86 -12.02
N ALA A 249 9.27 14.09 -10.71
CA ALA A 249 8.19 14.49 -9.85
C ALA A 249 8.07 16.01 -9.81
N THR A 250 6.93 16.53 -10.26
CA THR A 250 6.57 17.95 -10.14
C THR A 250 5.55 18.15 -9.02
N ALA A 251 5.24 19.40 -8.70
CA ALA A 251 4.21 19.70 -7.71
C ALA A 251 2.80 19.25 -8.12
N ALA A 252 2.52 19.07 -9.41
CA ALA A 252 1.18 18.78 -9.94
C ALA A 252 1.00 17.33 -10.41
N PHE A 253 2.04 16.72 -10.94
CA PHE A 253 2.02 15.36 -11.50
C PHE A 253 3.44 14.80 -11.63
N ILE A 254 3.54 13.50 -11.90
CA ILE A 254 4.78 12.84 -12.27
C ILE A 254 4.83 12.78 -13.79
N SER A 255 5.89 13.34 -14.38
CA SER A 255 6.14 13.22 -15.81
C SER A 255 7.05 12.03 -16.08
N VAL A 256 6.73 11.28 -17.13
CA VAL A 256 7.52 10.15 -17.61
C VAL A 256 7.72 10.32 -19.10
N ASP A 257 8.97 10.38 -19.54
CA ASP A 257 9.35 10.45 -20.96
C ASP A 257 10.11 9.18 -21.36
N ILE A 258 9.70 8.54 -22.46
CA ILE A 258 10.25 7.27 -22.93
C ILE A 258 11.03 7.47 -24.21
N ASN A 259 12.30 7.11 -24.19
CA ASN A 259 13.23 7.26 -25.29
C ASN A 259 13.78 5.93 -25.79
N THR A 260 13.82 5.72 -27.12
CA THR A 260 14.35 4.50 -27.74
C THR A 260 15.88 4.42 -27.71
N GLY A 261 16.56 5.51 -27.34
CA GLY A 261 18.01 5.59 -27.39
C GLY A 261 18.54 5.58 -28.84
N LYS A 262 19.47 4.69 -29.12
CA LYS A 262 20.09 4.57 -30.45
C LYS A 262 19.34 3.64 -31.41
N ASP A 263 18.33 2.91 -30.95
CA ASP A 263 17.56 1.98 -31.80
C ASP A 263 16.54 2.77 -32.64
N VAL A 264 16.74 2.77 -33.95
CA VAL A 264 15.86 3.43 -34.94
C VAL A 264 15.05 2.43 -35.78
N SER A 265 15.02 1.15 -35.38
CA SER A 265 14.25 0.12 -36.07
C SER A 265 12.73 0.39 -35.99
N LYS A 266 11.94 -0.13 -36.94
CA LYS A 266 10.48 0.07 -36.98
C LYS A 266 9.77 -0.49 -35.73
N SER A 267 10.35 -1.49 -35.06
CA SER A 267 9.81 -2.08 -33.83
C SER A 267 10.37 -1.45 -32.55
N ALA A 268 11.40 -0.60 -32.65
CA ALA A 268 12.10 -0.01 -31.52
C ALA A 268 11.15 0.68 -30.56
N ALA A 269 10.30 1.57 -31.07
CA ALA A 269 9.38 2.36 -30.25
C ALA A 269 8.42 1.47 -29.46
N LEU A 270 7.75 0.51 -30.11
CA LEU A 270 6.83 -0.40 -29.41
C LEU A 270 7.54 -1.24 -28.37
N ASN A 271 8.68 -1.84 -28.72
CA ASN A 271 9.44 -2.67 -27.79
C ASN A 271 9.94 -1.87 -26.59
N THR A 272 10.47 -0.68 -26.81
CA THR A 272 10.91 0.21 -25.74
C THR A 272 9.75 0.63 -24.85
N ASN A 273 8.61 1.01 -25.43
CA ASN A 273 7.42 1.37 -24.65
C ASN A 273 6.93 0.22 -23.78
N LEU A 274 6.92 -1.02 -24.28
CA LEU A 274 6.53 -2.20 -23.48
C LEU A 274 7.50 -2.49 -22.34
N LEU A 275 8.82 -2.38 -22.57
CA LEU A 275 9.84 -2.52 -21.54
C LEU A 275 9.72 -1.39 -20.50
N ALA A 276 9.55 -0.17 -20.97
CA ALA A 276 9.39 1.01 -20.14
C ALA A 276 8.19 0.91 -19.19
N VAL A 277 7.04 0.42 -19.65
CA VAL A 277 5.84 0.21 -18.84
C VAL A 277 6.09 -0.77 -17.70
N ARG A 278 6.80 -1.87 -17.96
CA ARG A 278 7.14 -2.86 -16.93
C ARG A 278 8.07 -2.28 -15.87
N GLU A 279 9.08 -1.56 -16.32
CA GLU A 279 10.05 -0.93 -15.43
C GLU A 279 9.43 0.24 -14.66
N LEU A 280 8.53 1.01 -15.28
CA LEU A 280 7.84 2.14 -14.65
C LEU A 280 7.06 1.71 -13.41
N ALA A 281 6.30 0.59 -13.48
CA ALA A 281 5.56 0.09 -12.33
C ALA A 281 6.50 -0.17 -11.13
N ARG A 282 7.64 -0.82 -11.39
CA ARG A 282 8.67 -1.04 -10.38
C ARG A 282 9.24 0.28 -9.83
N GLN A 283 9.62 1.20 -10.71
CA GLN A 283 10.24 2.48 -10.34
C GLN A 283 9.30 3.35 -9.50
N LEU A 284 8.02 3.42 -9.85
CA LEU A 284 7.04 4.17 -9.05
C LEU A 284 6.91 3.60 -7.63
N LEU A 285 6.88 2.27 -7.51
CA LEU A 285 6.76 1.60 -6.23
C LEU A 285 7.98 1.84 -5.33
N ILE A 286 9.19 1.57 -5.82
CA ILE A 286 10.42 1.69 -5.03
C ILE A 286 10.80 3.13 -4.71
N ARG A 287 10.40 4.11 -5.55
CA ARG A 287 10.58 5.55 -5.29
C ARG A 287 9.48 6.14 -4.41
N GLY A 288 8.42 5.36 -4.11
CA GLY A 288 7.26 5.86 -3.38
C GLY A 288 6.49 6.96 -4.13
N LEU A 289 6.52 6.94 -5.46
CA LEU A 289 5.87 7.93 -6.30
C LEU A 289 4.41 7.54 -6.60
N GLY A 290 3.51 8.50 -6.49
CA GLY A 290 2.09 8.30 -6.73
C GLY A 290 1.36 9.60 -7.10
N GLY A 291 0.05 9.50 -7.32
CA GLY A 291 -0.77 10.63 -7.73
C GLY A 291 -1.06 10.62 -9.23
N LYS A 292 -1.09 11.80 -9.86
CA LYS A 292 -1.29 11.91 -11.32
C LYS A 292 0.02 11.61 -12.05
N ILE A 293 -0.03 10.72 -13.02
CA ILE A 293 1.14 10.34 -13.84
C ILE A 293 0.79 10.59 -15.30
N ILE A 294 1.67 11.27 -16.01
CA ILE A 294 1.58 11.51 -17.46
C ILE A 294 2.78 10.85 -18.12
N ILE A 295 2.51 10.00 -19.11
CA ILE A 295 3.56 9.26 -19.81
C ILE A 295 3.59 9.75 -21.26
N GLU A 296 4.74 10.27 -21.68
CA GLU A 296 5.05 10.51 -23.08
C GLU A 296 5.73 9.27 -23.66
N PHE A 297 5.02 8.60 -24.57
CA PHE A 297 5.51 7.39 -25.20
C PHE A 297 6.40 7.73 -26.39
N ALA A 298 7.44 6.92 -26.64
CA ALA A 298 8.13 6.94 -27.93
C ALA A 298 7.09 6.73 -29.06
N PRO A 299 7.32 7.27 -30.28
CA PRO A 299 6.34 7.33 -31.36
C PRO A 299 5.57 6.02 -31.56
N LEU A 300 4.25 6.04 -31.36
CA LEU A 300 3.40 4.85 -31.27
C LEU A 300 2.24 4.91 -32.27
N LEU A 301 2.03 3.82 -33.03
CA LEU A 301 0.89 3.69 -33.90
C LEU A 301 -0.40 3.48 -33.06
N LYS A 302 -1.52 4.06 -33.51
CA LYS A 302 -2.81 3.91 -32.80
C LYS A 302 -3.22 2.45 -32.57
N ILE A 303 -2.88 1.56 -33.48
CA ILE A 303 -3.18 0.13 -33.38
C ILE A 303 -2.44 -0.54 -32.21
N ASP A 304 -1.28 -0.04 -31.83
CA ASP A 304 -0.46 -0.61 -30.75
C ASP A 304 -0.84 -0.11 -29.35
N ARG A 305 -1.69 0.93 -29.25
CA ARG A 305 -2.14 1.49 -27.96
C ARG A 305 -2.77 0.43 -27.05
N ARG A 306 -3.57 -0.49 -27.63
CA ARG A 306 -4.19 -1.59 -26.89
C ARG A 306 -3.15 -2.52 -26.24
N LYS A 307 -2.01 -2.72 -26.90
CA LYS A 307 -0.91 -3.55 -26.34
C LYS A 307 -0.30 -2.86 -25.13
N ILE A 308 -0.12 -1.55 -25.21
CA ILE A 308 0.39 -0.74 -24.10
C ILE A 308 -0.59 -0.73 -22.92
N GLU A 309 -1.89 -0.50 -23.17
CA GLU A 309 -2.93 -0.55 -22.13
C GLU A 309 -2.98 -1.92 -21.42
N TYR A 310 -2.89 -2.99 -22.20
CA TYR A 310 -2.82 -4.34 -21.64
C TYR A 310 -1.58 -4.53 -20.74
N GLU A 311 -0.41 -4.08 -21.20
CA GLU A 311 0.83 -4.20 -20.43
C GLU A 311 0.82 -3.31 -19.18
N LEU A 312 0.28 -2.08 -19.27
CA LEU A 312 0.05 -1.20 -18.11
C LEU A 312 -0.83 -1.92 -17.07
N THR A 313 -1.99 -2.42 -17.50
CA THR A 313 -2.91 -3.13 -16.61
C THR A 313 -2.26 -4.35 -15.96
N ARG A 314 -1.45 -5.08 -16.72
CA ARG A 314 -0.73 -6.27 -16.24
C ARG A 314 0.35 -5.90 -15.24
N SER A 315 1.15 -4.87 -15.51
CA SER A 315 2.29 -4.44 -14.69
C SER A 315 1.84 -3.91 -13.33
N PHE A 316 0.71 -3.20 -13.27
CA PHE A 316 0.16 -2.65 -12.02
C PHE A 316 -0.81 -3.58 -11.27
N ARG A 317 -1.14 -4.75 -11.83
CA ARG A 317 -2.16 -5.66 -11.24
C ARG A 317 -1.90 -6.08 -9.80
N ASN A 318 -0.63 -6.30 -9.46
CA ASN A 318 -0.22 -6.85 -8.18
C ASN A 318 0.40 -5.79 -7.26
N ASP A 319 0.33 -4.52 -7.63
CA ASP A 319 0.83 -3.46 -6.78
C ASP A 319 -0.01 -3.32 -5.52
N ARG A 320 0.65 -3.04 -4.42
CA ARG A 320 -0.03 -2.72 -3.15
C ARG A 320 -0.78 -1.40 -3.20
N ILE A 321 -0.47 -0.54 -4.17
CA ILE A 321 -1.15 0.73 -4.44
C ILE A 321 -2.02 0.55 -5.67
N GLN A 322 -3.30 0.89 -5.55
CA GLN A 322 -4.22 0.80 -6.67
C GLN A 322 -3.90 1.89 -7.69
N THR A 323 -3.56 1.47 -8.91
CA THR A 323 -3.32 2.33 -10.08
C THR A 323 -4.42 2.12 -11.11
N SER A 324 -4.94 3.19 -11.68
CA SER A 324 -5.96 3.15 -12.74
C SER A 324 -5.51 3.93 -13.96
N ILE A 325 -5.77 3.37 -15.14
CA ILE A 325 -5.53 4.04 -16.43
C ILE A 325 -6.73 4.94 -16.72
N VAL A 326 -6.49 6.23 -16.91
CA VAL A 326 -7.54 7.22 -17.22
C VAL A 326 -7.83 7.27 -18.72
N GLY A 327 -6.83 7.05 -19.54
CA GLY A 327 -6.94 7.04 -21.01
C GLY A 327 -5.83 7.83 -21.68
N TRP A 328 -5.99 8.06 -23.00
CA TRP A 328 -5.05 8.76 -23.85
C TRP A 328 -5.43 10.22 -24.00
N THR A 329 -4.46 11.11 -23.95
CA THR A 329 -4.66 12.51 -24.34
C THR A 329 -4.84 12.64 -25.85
N LYS A 330 -5.29 13.83 -26.32
CA LYS A 330 -5.39 14.12 -27.78
C LYS A 330 -4.02 14.07 -28.44
N LEU A 331 -2.94 14.32 -27.71
CA LEU A 331 -1.56 14.28 -28.23
C LEU A 331 -1.01 12.84 -28.29
N GLY A 332 -1.64 11.87 -27.66
CA GLY A 332 -1.21 10.47 -27.70
C GLY A 332 -0.42 10.01 -26.47
N ASN A 333 -0.55 10.76 -25.39
CA ASN A 333 0.09 10.46 -24.10
C ASN A 333 -0.92 9.81 -23.18
#